data_c1fe40c6daa70a6c4e3468e1927428b6
#
_entry.id   c1fe40c6daa70a6c4e3468e1927428b6
#
_cell.length_a   1.000
_cell.length_b   1.000
_cell.length_c   1.000
_cell.angle_alpha   90.00
_cell.angle_beta   90.00
_cell.angle_gamma   90.00
#
_symmetry.space_group_name_H-M   'P 1'
#
loop_
_entity.id
_entity.type
_entity.pdbx_description
1 polymer ?
#
loop_
_entity_poly.entity_id
_entity_poly.type
_entity_poly.pdbx_seq_one_letter_code
_entity_poly.pdbx_strand_id
1 'polypeptide(L)'
;MKILMFNFVLAFAGLVALTARADAFERTLDEFPALAGETDDTARLQRAVDATPHGVVSVAGGLYRLSSTLRVTNECSLRLHKTAVIRAVRPMEFLIVVDRTKGMRLPKDDFRASDHNLFVTGGKLDGNGIASCLSVVSPFHYTLRDTTYLNGKPYGLVTKNGCEVIAENLYFRCTKSGLAGNTAAYICGGDSHYTDCVVVDYTVGFRNARGSNRYTRCHVWGGPLPALEKGGEREMLKDSVNFWNEGGDAVYRDCYADTGKTGFRIDATAQLFGCRYFNNRLFDLDDITVIDHRHSPLYVSACHFMSGGTPKIRLYAAKPGVKGRAVWRDCICTGGFADRDEVPGILDFEVDQDVASADEWEYLSERPYVFASDAGAFAGKPDCKAVSFSVARRRMRSRFPDAGPGKTLVVRIRATDAQTKKVEFTLIHVGGKAWGTDLPLTPEWKDLKIPLDKLRYFGHWKGVPPLQPGDRPDARNVQEIRFCFGKFLCKDTLELPHGFEVESVRIVGR
;
A
#
# COMPACT_ATOMS: atom_id res chain seq x y z
N MET A 1 -68.83 -25.41 20.07
CA MET A 1 -68.39 -24.00 20.07
C MET A 1 -67.33 -23.67 21.10
N LYS A 2 -67.30 -24.27 22.29
CA LYS A 2 -66.28 -23.98 23.34
C LYS A 2 -64.84 -24.56 23.03
N ILE A 3 -64.74 -25.66 22.31
CA ILE A 3 -63.44 -26.29 21.99
C ILE A 3 -62.69 -25.53 20.88
N LEU A 4 -63.42 -24.89 19.94
CA LEU A 4 -62.79 -24.11 18.87
C LEU A 4 -62.17 -22.76 19.40
N MET A 5 -62.78 -22.19 20.42
CA MET A 5 -62.26 -20.93 21.02
C MET A 5 -60.94 -21.15 21.82
N PHE A 6 -60.80 -22.32 22.47
CA PHE A 6 -59.63 -22.62 23.28
C PHE A 6 -58.36 -22.85 22.39
N ASN A 7 -58.53 -23.45 21.23
CA ASN A 7 -57.42 -23.61 20.28
C ASN A 7 -56.99 -22.29 19.60
N PHE A 8 -57.92 -21.34 19.44
CA PHE A 8 -57.60 -20.03 18.85
C PHE A 8 -56.83 -19.14 19.83
N VAL A 9 -57.12 -19.21 21.12
CA VAL A 9 -56.43 -18.46 22.18
C VAL A 9 -55.02 -19.00 22.38
N LEU A 10 -54.81 -20.34 22.33
CA LEU A 10 -53.47 -20.94 22.41
C LEU A 10 -52.61 -20.66 21.16
N ALA A 11 -53.22 -20.62 19.96
CA ALA A 11 -52.52 -20.27 18.72
C ALA A 11 -52.15 -18.79 18.72
N PHE A 12 -52.98 -17.90 19.24
CA PHE A 12 -52.68 -16.45 19.33
C PHE A 12 -51.62 -16.16 20.40
N ALA A 13 -51.67 -16.83 21.56
CA ALA A 13 -50.67 -16.74 22.59
C ALA A 13 -49.30 -17.27 22.12
N GLY A 14 -49.28 -18.37 21.32
CA GLY A 14 -48.10 -18.89 20.68
C GLY A 14 -47.54 -17.98 19.61
N LEU A 15 -48.40 -17.32 18.81
CA LEU A 15 -48.00 -16.35 17.79
C LEU A 15 -47.44 -15.05 18.40
N VAL A 16 -48.05 -14.56 19.47
CA VAL A 16 -47.56 -13.39 20.22
C VAL A 16 -46.22 -13.69 20.92
N ALA A 17 -46.04 -14.92 21.43
CA ALA A 17 -44.78 -15.34 22.01
C ALA A 17 -43.68 -15.57 20.95
N LEU A 18 -44.05 -15.94 19.73
CA LEU A 18 -43.11 -16.06 18.59
C LEU A 18 -42.75 -14.66 18.02
N THR A 19 -43.71 -13.73 17.95
CA THR A 19 -43.39 -12.36 17.51
C THR A 19 -42.58 -11.59 18.56
N ALA A 20 -42.85 -11.80 19.86
CA ALA A 20 -42.05 -11.22 20.93
C ALA A 20 -40.61 -11.78 20.99
N ARG A 21 -40.32 -12.95 20.44
CA ARG A 21 -38.96 -13.49 20.28
C ARG A 21 -38.23 -12.94 19.04
N ALA A 22 -38.95 -12.49 18.01
CA ALA A 22 -38.34 -11.98 16.79
C ALA A 22 -37.77 -10.55 16.97
N ASP A 23 -38.31 -9.76 17.89
CA ASP A 23 -37.88 -8.36 18.15
C ASP A 23 -36.70 -8.24 19.15
N ALA A 24 -36.23 -9.35 19.71
CA ALA A 24 -35.21 -9.32 20.78
C ALA A 24 -33.75 -9.33 20.27
N PHE A 25 -33.49 -9.37 18.95
CA PHE A 25 -32.15 -9.57 18.40
C PHE A 25 -31.33 -8.29 18.22
N GLU A 26 -31.94 -7.12 18.17
CA GLU A 26 -31.21 -5.86 18.08
C GLU A 26 -31.76 -4.86 19.10
N ARG A 27 -30.87 -4.30 19.92
CA ARG A 27 -31.19 -3.25 20.88
C ARG A 27 -30.34 -2.03 20.64
N THR A 28 -30.92 -0.87 20.83
CA THR A 28 -30.17 0.37 20.69
C THR A 28 -29.62 0.80 22.06
N LEU A 29 -28.45 1.44 22.07
CA LEU A 29 -27.89 1.99 23.31
C LEU A 29 -28.81 3.00 23.96
N ASP A 30 -29.70 3.65 23.20
CA ASP A 30 -30.67 4.65 23.72
C ASP A 30 -31.74 4.02 24.64
N GLU A 31 -31.97 2.72 24.55
CA GLU A 31 -32.82 1.98 25.49
C GLU A 31 -32.17 1.84 26.88
N PHE A 32 -30.91 2.17 27.01
CA PHE A 32 -30.13 2.11 28.24
C PHE A 32 -29.67 3.53 28.62
N PRO A 33 -30.52 4.35 29.27
CA PRO A 33 -30.11 5.68 29.67
C PRO A 33 -28.99 5.66 30.69
N ALA A 34 -28.21 6.73 30.74
CA ALA A 34 -27.25 6.92 31.82
C ALA A 34 -27.96 6.98 33.16
N LEU A 35 -27.42 6.29 34.16
CA LEU A 35 -27.96 6.29 35.52
C LEU A 35 -27.27 7.32 36.41
N ALA A 36 -27.94 7.72 37.45
CA ALA A 36 -27.38 8.65 38.43
C ALA A 36 -26.07 8.08 39.00
N GLY A 37 -25.01 8.91 38.97
CA GLY A 37 -23.66 8.51 39.45
C GLY A 37 -22.76 7.93 38.37
N GLU A 38 -23.23 7.62 37.18
CA GLU A 38 -22.36 7.24 36.06
C GLU A 38 -21.59 8.46 35.52
N THR A 39 -20.29 8.44 35.61
CA THR A 39 -19.41 9.55 35.20
C THR A 39 -18.91 9.41 33.74
N ASP A 40 -19.13 8.25 33.13
CA ASP A 40 -18.79 7.90 31.74
C ASP A 40 -19.73 6.82 31.21
N ASP A 41 -19.49 6.37 29.96
CA ASP A 41 -20.39 5.44 29.27
C ASP A 41 -20.09 3.96 29.55
N THR A 42 -19.10 3.64 30.37
CA THR A 42 -18.66 2.24 30.59
C THR A 42 -19.80 1.36 31.12
N ALA A 43 -20.42 1.76 32.21
CA ALA A 43 -21.49 0.97 32.85
C ALA A 43 -22.72 0.91 31.95
N ARG A 44 -23.07 2.00 31.26
CA ARG A 44 -24.16 2.09 30.30
C ARG A 44 -23.98 1.08 29.16
N LEU A 45 -22.83 1.09 28.49
CA LEU A 45 -22.51 0.15 27.40
C LEU A 45 -22.45 -1.31 27.91
N GLN A 46 -21.91 -1.55 29.10
CA GLN A 46 -21.86 -2.88 29.69
C GLN A 46 -23.27 -3.43 29.94
N ARG A 47 -24.20 -2.62 30.50
CA ARG A 47 -25.60 -3.02 30.67
C ARG A 47 -26.28 -3.36 29.34
N ALA A 48 -26.02 -2.58 28.30
CA ALA A 48 -26.57 -2.86 26.97
C ALA A 48 -26.07 -4.22 26.44
N VAL A 49 -24.78 -4.49 26.55
CA VAL A 49 -24.18 -5.78 26.15
C VAL A 49 -24.74 -6.92 26.97
N ASP A 50 -24.77 -6.80 28.32
CA ASP A 50 -25.22 -7.85 29.24
C ASP A 50 -26.71 -8.22 29.02
N ALA A 51 -27.52 -7.23 28.66
CA ALA A 51 -28.95 -7.40 28.38
C ALA A 51 -29.26 -7.92 26.97
N THR A 52 -28.24 -8.13 26.12
CA THR A 52 -28.41 -8.49 24.71
C THR A 52 -27.58 -9.74 24.36
N PRO A 53 -27.70 -10.86 25.10
CA PRO A 53 -26.99 -12.09 24.76
C PRO A 53 -27.44 -12.61 23.39
N HIS A 54 -26.48 -13.04 22.57
CA HIS A 54 -26.68 -13.54 21.19
C HIS A 54 -27.34 -12.54 20.23
N GLY A 55 -27.42 -11.27 20.60
CA GLY A 55 -28.05 -10.22 19.81
C GLY A 55 -27.06 -9.17 19.33
N VAL A 56 -27.59 -8.02 18.93
CA VAL A 56 -26.83 -6.89 18.43
C VAL A 56 -27.10 -5.64 19.29
N VAL A 57 -26.05 -5.00 19.76
CA VAL A 57 -26.16 -3.65 20.34
C VAL A 57 -25.77 -2.64 19.28
N SER A 58 -26.71 -1.78 18.90
CA SER A 58 -26.52 -0.68 17.99
C SER A 58 -26.21 0.61 18.77
N VAL A 59 -25.08 1.24 18.41
CA VAL A 59 -24.57 2.45 19.04
C VAL A 59 -24.71 3.62 18.07
N ALA A 60 -25.49 4.64 18.42
CA ALA A 60 -25.72 5.83 17.61
C ALA A 60 -24.44 6.68 17.46
N GLY A 61 -24.49 7.69 16.57
CA GLY A 61 -23.39 8.64 16.42
C GLY A 61 -23.16 9.45 17.70
N GLY A 62 -21.91 9.60 18.11
CA GLY A 62 -21.56 10.33 19.33
C GLY A 62 -20.18 9.93 19.87
N LEU A 63 -19.77 10.58 20.96
CA LEU A 63 -18.55 10.27 21.68
C LEU A 63 -18.90 9.55 22.99
N TYR A 64 -18.48 8.32 23.11
CA TYR A 64 -18.65 7.45 24.27
C TYR A 64 -17.32 7.28 24.99
N ARG A 65 -17.27 7.66 26.27
CA ARG A 65 -16.05 7.63 27.08
C ARG A 65 -16.04 6.41 27.98
N LEU A 66 -14.96 5.65 27.96
CA LEU A 66 -14.80 4.46 28.80
C LEU A 66 -13.62 4.64 29.76
N SER A 67 -13.86 4.46 31.05
CA SER A 67 -12.83 4.41 32.10
C SER A 67 -12.38 3.00 32.44
N SER A 68 -13.07 1.97 31.95
CA SER A 68 -12.67 0.56 32.06
C SER A 68 -13.10 -0.22 30.82
N THR A 69 -12.53 -1.43 30.66
CA THR A 69 -12.77 -2.30 29.51
C THR A 69 -14.23 -2.71 29.37
N LEU A 70 -14.82 -2.50 28.19
CA LEU A 70 -16.09 -3.13 27.81
C LEU A 70 -15.86 -4.61 27.51
N ARG A 71 -16.56 -5.50 28.20
CA ARG A 71 -16.44 -6.95 28.08
C ARG A 71 -17.66 -7.55 27.37
N VAL A 72 -17.41 -8.23 26.26
CA VAL A 72 -18.43 -8.94 25.49
C VAL A 72 -18.16 -10.43 25.60
N THR A 73 -18.90 -11.11 26.49
CA THR A 73 -18.69 -12.54 26.81
C THR A 73 -19.92 -13.41 26.54
N ASN A 74 -20.99 -12.80 26.04
CA ASN A 74 -22.32 -13.39 25.86
C ASN A 74 -22.75 -13.51 24.39
N GLU A 75 -21.77 -13.56 23.46
CA GLU A 75 -22.01 -13.62 22.01
C GLU A 75 -22.83 -12.44 21.45
N CYS A 76 -22.75 -11.30 22.09
CA CYS A 76 -23.32 -10.07 21.56
C CYS A 76 -22.43 -9.50 20.45
N SER A 77 -23.06 -9.01 19.40
CA SER A 77 -22.41 -8.25 18.32
C SER A 77 -22.55 -6.74 18.54
N LEU A 78 -21.61 -5.97 18.04
CA LEU A 78 -21.63 -4.52 18.13
C LEU A 78 -21.75 -3.88 16.75
N ARG A 79 -22.77 -3.04 16.56
CA ARG A 79 -22.94 -2.21 15.38
C ARG A 79 -22.79 -0.75 15.74
N LEU A 80 -21.73 -0.13 15.28
CA LEU A 80 -21.45 1.27 15.58
C LEU A 80 -21.82 2.15 14.37
N HIS A 81 -22.55 3.23 14.61
CA HIS A 81 -22.74 4.21 13.56
C HIS A 81 -21.40 4.79 13.11
N LYS A 82 -21.26 5.14 11.84
CA LYS A 82 -19.98 5.66 11.26
C LYS A 82 -19.37 6.84 12.01
N THR A 83 -20.19 7.63 12.72
CA THR A 83 -19.75 8.77 13.54
C THR A 83 -19.65 8.45 15.04
N ALA A 84 -19.94 7.21 15.46
CA ALA A 84 -19.71 6.79 16.84
C ALA A 84 -18.22 6.69 17.12
N VAL A 85 -17.78 7.21 18.26
CA VAL A 85 -16.39 7.12 18.74
C VAL A 85 -16.44 6.57 20.15
N ILE A 86 -15.90 5.38 20.36
CA ILE A 86 -15.66 4.82 21.69
C ILE A 86 -14.21 5.10 22.06
N ARG A 87 -13.97 5.85 23.16
CA ARG A 87 -12.65 6.35 23.53
C ARG A 87 -12.25 5.98 24.97
N ALA A 88 -11.03 5.50 25.13
CA ALA A 88 -10.43 5.31 26.45
C ALA A 88 -10.14 6.67 27.13
N VAL A 89 -10.61 6.85 28.37
CA VAL A 89 -10.33 8.04 29.19
C VAL A 89 -9.45 7.77 30.41
N ARG A 90 -9.18 6.49 30.70
CA ARG A 90 -8.19 6.04 31.68
C ARG A 90 -7.32 4.92 31.10
N PRO A 91 -6.11 4.71 31.60
CA PRO A 91 -5.27 3.57 31.18
C PRO A 91 -5.99 2.24 31.43
N MET A 92 -6.00 1.39 30.39
CA MET A 92 -6.52 0.02 30.44
C MET A 92 -5.81 -0.85 29.41
N GLU A 93 -5.85 -2.15 29.55
CA GLU A 93 -5.22 -3.05 28.59
C GLU A 93 -5.90 -2.99 27.24
N PHE A 94 -7.23 -3.13 27.20
CA PHE A 94 -8.05 -3.04 26.00
C PHE A 94 -9.30 -2.18 26.26
N LEU A 95 -9.67 -1.39 25.27
CA LEU A 95 -10.92 -0.64 25.27
C LEU A 95 -12.14 -1.58 25.22
N ILE A 96 -12.07 -2.57 24.31
CA ILE A 96 -13.08 -3.61 24.17
C ILE A 96 -12.40 -4.99 24.13
N VAL A 97 -12.96 -5.93 24.90
CA VAL A 97 -12.58 -7.36 24.85
C VAL A 97 -13.81 -8.17 24.48
N VAL A 98 -13.74 -8.87 23.36
CA VAL A 98 -14.69 -9.92 23.00
C VAL A 98 -14.05 -11.25 23.37
N ASP A 99 -14.65 -11.98 24.28
CA ASP A 99 -14.14 -13.26 24.76
C ASP A 99 -15.19 -14.36 24.59
N ARG A 100 -14.92 -15.24 23.63
CA ARG A 100 -15.80 -16.37 23.29
C ARG A 100 -15.40 -17.68 23.98
N THR A 101 -14.39 -17.71 24.81
CA THR A 101 -13.94 -18.95 25.46
C THR A 101 -15.00 -19.57 26.36
N LYS A 102 -15.92 -18.77 26.90
CA LYS A 102 -16.97 -19.20 27.83
C LYS A 102 -18.26 -19.62 27.13
N GLY A 103 -18.49 -19.16 25.90
CA GLY A 103 -19.71 -19.44 25.12
C GLY A 103 -19.65 -20.70 24.26
N MET A 104 -18.47 -21.13 23.87
CA MET A 104 -18.27 -22.25 22.95
C MET A 104 -18.21 -23.62 23.66
N ARG A 105 -19.26 -24.06 24.32
CA ARG A 105 -19.51 -25.49 24.41
C ARG A 105 -20.38 -25.89 23.21
N LEU A 106 -19.76 -26.05 22.05
CA LEU A 106 -20.39 -26.75 20.94
C LEU A 106 -20.76 -28.15 21.44
N PRO A 107 -22.03 -28.56 21.35
CA PRO A 107 -22.33 -29.97 21.40
C PRO A 107 -21.46 -30.66 20.34
N LYS A 108 -20.78 -31.76 20.68
CA LYS A 108 -19.81 -32.42 19.80
C LYS A 108 -20.36 -32.83 18.43
N ASP A 109 -21.68 -32.70 18.23
CA ASP A 109 -22.38 -33.21 17.08
C ASP A 109 -23.24 -32.18 16.31
N ASP A 110 -23.24 -30.90 16.71
CA ASP A 110 -24.04 -29.91 16.01
C ASP A 110 -23.18 -28.80 15.36
N PHE A 111 -22.71 -29.13 14.16
CA PHE A 111 -22.04 -28.15 13.27
C PHE A 111 -22.91 -26.94 12.94
N ARG A 112 -24.23 -27.02 13.09
CA ARG A 112 -25.17 -25.94 12.77
C ARG A 112 -25.32 -24.90 13.89
N ALA A 113 -24.95 -25.27 15.11
CA ALA A 113 -24.98 -24.33 16.25
C ALA A 113 -23.79 -23.37 16.28
N SER A 114 -22.78 -23.54 15.40
CA SER A 114 -21.56 -22.73 15.36
C SER A 114 -21.59 -21.56 14.37
N ASP A 115 -22.65 -21.43 13.55
CA ASP A 115 -22.81 -20.34 12.58
C ASP A 115 -23.24 -19.02 13.24
N HIS A 116 -22.47 -18.60 14.23
CA HIS A 116 -22.66 -17.29 14.82
C HIS A 116 -21.82 -16.28 14.04
N ASN A 117 -22.40 -15.65 13.03
CA ASN A 117 -21.84 -14.49 12.34
C ASN A 117 -21.72 -13.29 13.29
N LEU A 118 -20.96 -13.44 14.37
CA LEU A 118 -20.72 -12.38 15.31
C LEU A 118 -19.84 -11.31 14.70
N PHE A 119 -20.05 -10.07 15.09
CA PHE A 119 -19.33 -8.98 14.48
C PHE A 119 -19.09 -7.78 15.41
N VAL A 120 -18.05 -7.01 15.05
CA VAL A 120 -17.91 -5.59 15.39
C VAL A 120 -17.82 -4.82 14.09
N THR A 121 -18.78 -3.94 13.83
CA THR A 121 -18.80 -3.17 12.59
C THR A 121 -19.02 -1.68 12.82
N GLY A 122 -18.40 -0.88 11.93
CA GLY A 122 -18.58 0.56 11.90
C GLY A 122 -17.82 1.33 12.98
N GLY A 123 -18.03 2.63 13.02
CA GLY A 123 -17.54 3.54 14.04
C GLY A 123 -16.02 3.63 14.18
N LYS A 124 -15.62 4.19 15.33
CA LYS A 124 -14.20 4.40 15.67
C LYS A 124 -13.92 3.92 17.08
N LEU A 125 -12.88 3.13 17.24
CA LEU A 125 -12.36 2.70 18.53
C LEU A 125 -11.04 3.45 18.79
N ASP A 126 -11.04 4.39 19.74
CA ASP A 126 -9.89 5.24 20.04
C ASP A 126 -9.24 4.84 21.36
N GLY A 127 -8.13 4.14 21.27
CA GLY A 127 -7.30 3.77 22.42
C GLY A 127 -6.66 4.98 23.12
N ASN A 128 -6.72 6.17 22.47
CA ASN A 128 -6.22 7.43 23.01
C ASN A 128 -4.73 7.42 23.41
N GLY A 129 -3.96 6.42 22.97
CA GLY A 129 -2.56 6.20 23.35
C GLY A 129 -2.37 5.59 24.74
N ILE A 130 -3.45 5.19 25.40
CA ILE A 130 -3.47 4.65 26.78
C ILE A 130 -4.14 3.28 26.90
N ALA A 131 -4.68 2.76 25.78
CA ALA A 131 -5.28 1.43 25.70
C ALA A 131 -5.08 0.85 24.30
N SER A 132 -5.05 -0.48 24.19
CA SER A 132 -5.32 -1.16 22.92
C SER A 132 -6.80 -1.04 22.57
N CYS A 133 -7.16 -1.00 21.25
CA CYS A 133 -8.55 -0.74 20.91
C CYS A 133 -9.46 -1.96 21.07
N LEU A 134 -9.11 -3.09 20.42
CA LEU A 134 -9.96 -4.29 20.43
C LEU A 134 -9.14 -5.57 20.60
N SER A 135 -9.61 -6.45 21.48
CA SER A 135 -9.16 -7.85 21.56
C SER A 135 -10.32 -8.78 21.25
N VAL A 136 -10.13 -9.73 20.32
CA VAL A 136 -11.08 -10.81 20.04
C VAL A 136 -10.39 -12.13 20.39
N VAL A 137 -10.88 -12.80 21.42
CA VAL A 137 -10.34 -14.04 21.95
C VAL A 137 -11.21 -15.20 21.51
N SER A 138 -10.57 -16.24 20.97
CA SER A 138 -11.22 -17.42 20.42
C SER A 138 -12.30 -17.10 19.36
N PRO A 139 -12.02 -16.20 18.38
CA PRO A 139 -12.95 -15.97 17.28
C PRO A 139 -13.12 -17.23 16.45
N PHE A 140 -14.34 -17.42 15.98
CA PHE A 140 -14.68 -18.41 14.96
C PHE A 140 -15.82 -17.83 14.12
N HIS A 141 -15.65 -17.77 12.77
CA HIS A 141 -16.58 -17.06 11.88
C HIS A 141 -16.93 -15.65 12.38
N TYR A 142 -15.90 -14.86 12.71
CA TYR A 142 -16.07 -13.53 13.30
C TYR A 142 -15.79 -12.43 12.27
N THR A 143 -16.73 -11.51 12.11
CA THR A 143 -16.60 -10.40 11.15
C THR A 143 -16.18 -9.10 11.82
N LEU A 144 -15.12 -8.49 11.29
CA LEU A 144 -14.68 -7.13 11.60
C LEU A 144 -14.77 -6.29 10.33
N ARG A 145 -15.62 -5.26 10.31
CA ARG A 145 -15.84 -4.50 9.08
C ARG A 145 -16.03 -3.01 9.34
N ASP A 146 -15.55 -2.19 8.40
CA ASP A 146 -15.82 -0.75 8.36
C ASP A 146 -15.44 0.01 9.64
N THR A 147 -14.52 -0.53 10.44
CA THR A 147 -14.14 0.02 11.74
C THR A 147 -12.80 0.75 11.67
N THR A 148 -12.74 1.92 12.30
CA THR A 148 -11.49 2.68 12.44
C THR A 148 -10.88 2.44 13.82
N TYR A 149 -9.62 2.07 13.86
CA TYR A 149 -8.83 1.90 15.08
C TYR A 149 -7.84 3.06 15.22
N LEU A 150 -8.06 3.91 16.24
CA LEU A 150 -7.25 5.10 16.46
C LEU A 150 -6.33 4.92 17.67
N ASN A 151 -5.08 5.33 17.54
CA ASN A 151 -4.14 5.51 18.65
C ASN A 151 -4.08 4.33 19.63
N GLY A 152 -4.19 3.10 19.13
CA GLY A 152 -4.07 1.90 19.95
C GLY A 152 -2.64 1.73 20.51
N LYS A 153 -2.49 1.41 21.80
CA LYS A 153 -1.22 1.14 22.44
C LYS A 153 -1.34 -0.02 23.44
N PRO A 154 -0.59 -1.10 23.30
CA PRO A 154 0.34 -1.37 22.21
C PRO A 154 -0.33 -1.81 20.88
N TYR A 155 -1.66 -2.07 20.85
CA TYR A 155 -2.31 -2.67 19.71
C TYR A 155 -3.55 -1.88 19.25
N GLY A 156 -3.76 -1.80 17.93
CA GLY A 156 -5.07 -1.44 17.37
C GLY A 156 -6.04 -2.61 17.50
N LEU A 157 -5.69 -3.75 16.93
CA LEU A 157 -6.48 -4.99 16.96
C LEU A 157 -5.61 -6.16 17.43
N VAL A 158 -6.19 -7.03 18.24
CA VAL A 158 -5.60 -8.33 18.60
C VAL A 158 -6.63 -9.42 18.36
N THR A 159 -6.25 -10.46 17.60
CA THR A 159 -7.02 -11.71 17.50
C THR A 159 -6.21 -12.84 18.10
N LYS A 160 -6.80 -13.65 18.99
CA LYS A 160 -6.09 -14.72 19.72
C LYS A 160 -6.86 -16.03 19.70
N ASN A 161 -6.13 -17.14 19.53
CA ASN A 161 -6.62 -18.51 19.77
C ASN A 161 -7.89 -18.88 19.00
N GLY A 162 -8.08 -18.35 17.78
CA GLY A 162 -9.24 -18.62 16.96
C GLY A 162 -8.87 -18.74 15.48
N CYS A 163 -9.88 -18.85 14.66
CA CYS A 163 -9.74 -18.95 13.22
C CYS A 163 -10.93 -18.29 12.50
N GLU A 164 -10.80 -18.19 11.17
CA GLU A 164 -11.87 -17.73 10.28
C GLU A 164 -12.40 -16.32 10.61
N VAL A 165 -11.50 -15.41 10.99
CA VAL A 165 -11.84 -13.99 11.09
C VAL A 165 -11.92 -13.42 9.68
N ILE A 166 -13.02 -12.76 9.37
CA ILE A 166 -13.23 -11.98 8.15
C ILE A 166 -13.07 -10.50 8.54
N ALA A 167 -11.93 -9.91 8.17
CA ALA A 167 -11.61 -8.51 8.44
C ALA A 167 -11.60 -7.73 7.12
N GLU A 168 -12.50 -6.76 6.98
CA GLU A 168 -12.71 -6.05 5.73
C GLU A 168 -12.85 -4.54 5.96
N ASN A 169 -12.18 -3.75 5.12
CA ASN A 169 -12.24 -2.28 5.15
C ASN A 169 -11.93 -1.70 6.55
N LEU A 170 -10.91 -2.24 7.22
CA LEU A 170 -10.45 -1.70 8.49
C LEU A 170 -9.44 -0.57 8.27
N TYR A 171 -9.56 0.50 9.02
CA TYR A 171 -8.65 1.62 8.97
C TYR A 171 -7.95 1.82 10.32
N PHE A 172 -6.63 1.64 10.33
CA PHE A 172 -5.80 1.86 11.51
C PHE A 172 -5.02 3.16 11.35
N ARG A 173 -5.11 4.04 12.34
CA ARG A 173 -4.38 5.30 12.31
C ARG A 173 -3.82 5.69 13.66
N CYS A 174 -2.56 6.08 13.67
CA CYS A 174 -1.92 6.71 14.81
C CYS A 174 -1.78 8.22 14.53
N THR A 175 -2.42 9.05 15.36
CA THR A 175 -2.37 10.53 15.22
C THR A 175 -1.57 11.18 16.34
N LYS A 176 -1.01 10.38 17.27
CA LYS A 176 -0.27 10.85 18.43
C LYS A 176 1.20 10.52 18.29
N SER A 177 2.06 11.50 18.50
CA SER A 177 3.50 11.31 18.64
C SER A 177 3.83 10.45 19.86
N GLY A 178 4.95 9.76 19.83
CA GLY A 178 5.45 9.01 20.97
C GLY A 178 4.79 7.65 21.22
N LEU A 179 4.03 7.12 20.27
CA LEU A 179 3.50 5.75 20.32
C LEU A 179 4.43 4.73 19.64
N ALA A 180 5.75 4.95 19.69
CA ALA A 180 6.73 4.02 19.16
C ALA A 180 6.51 2.60 19.69
N GLY A 181 6.73 1.59 18.82
CA GLY A 181 6.56 0.18 19.16
C GLY A 181 5.12 -0.34 19.08
N ASN A 182 4.15 0.49 18.68
CA ASN A 182 2.77 0.05 18.53
C ASN A 182 2.58 -0.82 17.25
N THR A 183 1.58 -1.70 17.30
CA THR A 183 1.19 -2.60 16.21
C THR A 183 -0.27 -2.36 15.83
N ALA A 184 -0.56 -2.17 14.55
CA ALA A 184 -1.94 -1.96 14.11
C ALA A 184 -2.79 -3.21 14.31
N ALA A 185 -2.35 -4.36 13.76
CA ALA A 185 -3.04 -5.63 13.92
C ALA A 185 -2.06 -6.75 14.32
N TYR A 186 -2.25 -7.33 15.49
CA TYR A 186 -1.55 -8.49 16.00
C TYR A 186 -2.43 -9.73 15.89
N ILE A 187 -2.04 -10.68 15.02
CA ILE A 187 -2.86 -11.82 14.65
C ILE A 187 -2.20 -13.11 15.16
N CYS A 188 -2.83 -13.75 16.14
CA CYS A 188 -2.39 -14.99 16.76
C CYS A 188 -3.50 -16.05 16.66
N GLY A 189 -3.93 -16.32 15.44
CA GLY A 189 -4.96 -17.28 15.07
C GLY A 189 -4.76 -17.65 13.60
N GLY A 190 -5.57 -18.56 13.04
CA GLY A 190 -5.39 -19.06 11.69
C GLY A 190 -6.61 -18.88 10.79
N ASP A 191 -6.44 -19.27 9.54
CA ASP A 191 -7.48 -19.35 8.49
C ASP A 191 -8.29 -18.05 8.30
N SER A 192 -7.68 -16.91 8.64
CA SER A 192 -8.34 -15.61 8.63
C SER A 192 -8.00 -14.80 7.39
N HIS A 193 -8.93 -13.94 6.99
CA HIS A 193 -8.86 -13.10 5.80
C HIS A 193 -8.91 -11.63 6.18
N TYR A 194 -7.90 -10.87 5.77
CA TYR A 194 -7.81 -9.42 5.92
C TYR A 194 -7.83 -8.81 4.54
N THR A 195 -8.88 -8.04 4.21
CA THR A 195 -9.11 -7.52 2.87
C THR A 195 -9.36 -6.01 2.91
N ASP A 196 -8.76 -5.26 1.96
CA ASP A 196 -8.95 -3.81 1.80
C ASP A 196 -8.68 -3.00 3.09
N CYS A 197 -7.75 -3.48 3.93
CA CYS A 197 -7.41 -2.81 5.17
C CYS A 197 -6.26 -1.82 4.98
N VAL A 198 -6.34 -0.68 5.66
CA VAL A 198 -5.33 0.38 5.56
C VAL A 198 -4.74 0.69 6.93
N VAL A 199 -3.42 0.75 6.99
CA VAL A 199 -2.67 1.15 8.20
C VAL A 199 -1.87 2.41 7.92
N VAL A 200 -1.95 3.38 8.82
CA VAL A 200 -1.22 4.65 8.73
C VAL A 200 -0.54 4.95 10.06
N ASP A 201 0.76 5.18 10.03
CA ASP A 201 1.59 5.67 11.14
C ASP A 201 1.66 4.75 12.37
N TYR A 202 1.51 3.44 12.20
CA TYR A 202 1.89 2.45 13.21
C TYR A 202 3.33 1.98 12.96
N THR A 203 4.05 1.64 14.03
CA THR A 203 5.41 1.09 13.92
C THR A 203 5.39 -0.26 13.22
N VAL A 204 4.42 -1.11 13.56
CA VAL A 204 4.18 -2.37 12.86
C VAL A 204 2.76 -2.35 12.28
N GLY A 205 2.63 -2.64 11.00
CA GLY A 205 1.33 -2.74 10.34
C GLY A 205 0.61 -4.03 10.73
N PHE A 206 0.75 -5.06 9.92
CA PHE A 206 0.19 -6.38 10.20
C PHE A 206 1.27 -7.31 10.73
N ARG A 207 1.07 -7.85 11.93
CA ARG A 207 1.95 -8.85 12.54
C ARG A 207 1.22 -10.18 12.65
N ASN A 208 1.55 -11.11 11.75
CA ASN A 208 1.08 -12.48 11.76
C ASN A 208 1.93 -13.29 12.73
N ALA A 209 1.48 -13.42 13.96
CA ALA A 209 2.24 -14.11 15.00
C ALA A 209 2.04 -15.64 14.95
N ARG A 210 0.92 -16.09 14.38
CA ARG A 210 0.60 -17.52 14.30
C ARG A 210 -0.53 -17.79 13.29
N GLY A 211 -0.50 -18.99 12.70
CA GLY A 211 -1.57 -19.53 11.87
C GLY A 211 -1.44 -19.16 10.39
N SER A 212 -2.30 -19.77 9.56
CA SER A 212 -2.35 -19.54 8.12
C SER A 212 -3.31 -18.41 7.83
N ASN A 213 -2.80 -17.24 7.44
CA ASN A 213 -3.64 -16.06 7.23
C ASN A 213 -3.43 -15.46 5.84
N ARG A 214 -4.46 -14.82 5.32
CA ARG A 214 -4.48 -14.19 4.00
C ARG A 214 -4.71 -12.70 4.10
N TYR A 215 -3.88 -11.93 3.42
CA TYR A 215 -3.94 -10.48 3.32
C TYR A 215 -4.13 -10.12 1.85
N THR A 216 -5.23 -9.44 1.52
CA THR A 216 -5.56 -9.09 0.14
C THR A 216 -5.80 -7.59 0.04
N ARG A 217 -5.11 -6.92 -0.88
CA ARG A 217 -5.21 -5.47 -1.12
C ARG A 217 -5.05 -4.61 0.14
N CYS A 218 -4.27 -5.10 1.12
CA CYS A 218 -3.97 -4.31 2.31
C CYS A 218 -2.85 -3.31 2.03
N HIS A 219 -2.99 -2.09 2.55
CA HIS A 219 -2.03 -1.02 2.40
C HIS A 219 -1.48 -0.61 3.77
N VAL A 220 -0.16 -0.60 3.91
CA VAL A 220 0.51 -0.11 5.12
C VAL A 220 1.44 1.03 4.76
N TRP A 221 1.15 2.21 5.29
CA TRP A 221 1.97 3.40 5.17
C TRP A 221 2.58 3.77 6.52
N GLY A 222 3.90 3.79 6.59
CA GLY A 222 4.66 4.15 7.80
C GLY A 222 5.29 5.54 7.72
N GLY A 223 4.66 6.49 7.02
CA GLY A 223 5.15 7.85 6.90
C GLY A 223 4.83 8.71 8.10
N PRO A 224 5.64 9.75 8.40
CA PRO A 224 5.31 10.71 9.44
C PRO A 224 4.11 11.55 9.04
N LEU A 225 3.28 11.84 10.01
CA LEU A 225 2.22 12.83 9.84
C LEU A 225 2.81 14.23 9.72
N PRO A 226 2.26 15.10 8.84
CA PRO A 226 2.67 16.50 8.77
C PRO A 226 2.54 17.25 10.10
N ALA A 227 1.66 16.82 10.99
CA ALA A 227 1.45 17.40 12.32
C ALA A 227 2.54 17.01 13.34
N LEU A 228 3.41 16.08 13.03
CA LEU A 228 4.48 15.58 13.89
C LEU A 228 5.80 16.33 13.65
N GLU A 229 5.74 17.55 13.22
CA GLU A 229 6.84 18.34 12.63
C GLU A 229 8.05 18.65 13.53
N LYS A 230 8.12 18.22 14.75
CA LYS A 230 9.23 18.58 15.64
C LYS A 230 9.83 17.39 16.39
N GLY A 231 10.69 16.64 15.72
CA GLY A 231 11.76 15.90 16.38
C GLY A 231 11.50 14.48 16.85
N GLY A 232 10.26 14.01 16.94
CA GLY A 232 9.93 12.63 17.36
C GLY A 232 9.67 11.65 16.22
N GLU A 233 9.53 12.13 15.05
CA GLU A 233 8.97 11.46 13.87
C GLU A 233 9.86 10.38 13.28
N ARG A 234 11.15 10.66 13.23
CA ARG A 234 12.14 9.74 12.67
C ARG A 234 12.30 8.47 13.50
N GLU A 235 11.98 8.50 14.79
CA GLU A 235 12.09 7.31 15.64
C GLU A 235 11.02 6.27 15.35
N MET A 236 9.79 6.67 15.02
CA MET A 236 8.74 5.72 14.63
C MET A 236 9.09 4.94 13.37
N LEU A 237 9.75 5.59 12.42
CA LEU A 237 10.14 4.98 11.15
C LEU A 237 11.37 4.08 11.24
N LYS A 238 12.28 4.33 12.18
CA LYS A 238 13.53 3.57 12.33
C LYS A 238 13.33 2.07 12.49
N ASP A 239 12.26 1.66 13.15
CA ASP A 239 11.94 0.26 13.43
C ASP A 239 10.66 -0.20 12.76
N SER A 240 10.13 0.57 11.79
CA SER A 240 8.86 0.26 11.16
C SER A 240 8.94 -0.99 10.29
N VAL A 241 7.89 -1.81 10.40
CA VAL A 241 7.67 -3.01 9.59
C VAL A 241 6.25 -2.96 9.05
N ASN A 242 6.10 -2.92 7.73
CA ASN A 242 4.76 -2.88 7.16
C ASN A 242 4.02 -4.21 7.36
N PHE A 243 4.61 -5.32 6.92
CA PHE A 243 4.05 -6.65 7.08
C PHE A 243 5.07 -7.58 7.73
N TRP A 244 4.71 -8.17 8.86
CA TRP A 244 5.58 -9.07 9.59
C TRP A 244 4.93 -10.44 9.74
N ASN A 245 5.49 -11.44 9.06
CA ASN A 245 5.15 -12.83 9.28
C ASN A 245 6.11 -13.44 10.31
N GLU A 246 5.71 -13.41 11.55
CA GLU A 246 6.48 -13.95 12.69
C GLU A 246 6.30 -15.47 12.81
N GLY A 247 5.09 -15.99 12.50
CA GLY A 247 4.80 -17.42 12.63
C GLY A 247 3.64 -17.88 11.75
N GLY A 248 3.65 -19.19 11.41
CA GLY A 248 2.66 -19.80 10.53
C GLY A 248 2.89 -19.48 9.03
N ASP A 249 1.85 -19.68 8.23
CA ASP A 249 1.86 -19.38 6.81
C ASP A 249 1.13 -18.07 6.53
N ALA A 250 1.72 -17.19 5.76
CA ALA A 250 1.06 -15.96 5.35
C ALA A 250 1.04 -15.83 3.82
N VAL A 251 -0.13 -15.48 3.29
CA VAL A 251 -0.29 -15.14 1.88
C VAL A 251 -0.63 -13.65 1.76
N TYR A 252 0.23 -12.91 1.10
CA TYR A 252 0.03 -11.50 0.78
C TYR A 252 -0.27 -11.38 -0.72
N ARG A 253 -1.48 -10.90 -1.05
CA ARG A 253 -1.92 -10.72 -2.44
C ARG A 253 -2.27 -9.27 -2.69
N ASP A 254 -1.65 -8.67 -3.70
CA ASP A 254 -1.89 -7.28 -4.10
C ASP A 254 -1.73 -6.27 -2.95
N CYS A 255 -0.93 -6.63 -1.94
CA CYS A 255 -0.67 -5.77 -0.79
C CYS A 255 0.37 -4.71 -1.12
N TYR A 256 0.24 -3.56 -0.47
CA TYR A 256 1.11 -2.42 -0.69
C TYR A 256 1.84 -2.04 0.60
N ALA A 257 3.15 -2.27 0.62
CA ALA A 257 4.05 -1.78 1.66
C ALA A 257 4.62 -0.43 1.22
N ASP A 258 4.26 0.63 1.93
CA ASP A 258 4.63 2.00 1.60
C ASP A 258 5.45 2.63 2.72
N THR A 259 6.61 3.14 2.36
CA THR A 259 7.46 4.00 3.19
C THR A 259 7.69 3.45 4.61
N GLY A 260 8.07 2.18 4.72
CA GLY A 260 8.53 1.55 5.96
C GLY A 260 10.02 1.24 5.90
N LYS A 261 10.70 1.14 7.05
CA LYS A 261 12.08 0.66 7.12
C LYS A 261 12.20 -0.76 6.60
N THR A 262 11.22 -1.60 6.94
CA THR A 262 11.09 -2.95 6.40
C THR A 262 9.71 -3.10 5.76
N GLY A 263 9.67 -3.45 4.48
CA GLY A 263 8.42 -3.71 3.78
C GLY A 263 7.78 -5.02 4.27
N PHE A 264 8.49 -6.13 4.09
CA PHE A 264 8.04 -7.46 4.49
C PHE A 264 9.12 -8.14 5.33
N ARG A 265 8.84 -8.41 6.60
CA ARG A 265 9.70 -9.22 7.47
C ARG A 265 9.16 -10.64 7.55
N ILE A 266 9.97 -11.61 7.15
CA ILE A 266 9.58 -12.99 6.96
C ILE A 266 10.38 -13.88 7.90
N ASP A 267 9.80 -14.20 9.05
CA ASP A 267 10.36 -15.14 10.03
C ASP A 267 9.74 -16.55 9.88
N ALA A 268 8.66 -16.71 9.08
CA ALA A 268 7.97 -17.98 8.81
C ALA A 268 7.60 -18.07 7.32
N THR A 269 6.97 -19.17 6.87
CA THR A 269 6.59 -19.37 5.46
C THR A 269 5.71 -18.25 4.95
N ALA A 270 6.05 -17.68 3.78
CA ALA A 270 5.27 -16.62 3.19
C ALA A 270 5.20 -16.71 1.66
N GLN A 271 4.11 -16.16 1.12
CA GLN A 271 3.88 -16.02 -0.31
C GLN A 271 3.46 -14.57 -0.60
N LEU A 272 4.17 -13.91 -1.51
CA LEU A 272 3.88 -12.56 -1.98
C LEU A 272 3.48 -12.63 -3.47
N PHE A 273 2.23 -12.28 -3.78
CA PHE A 273 1.71 -12.25 -5.14
C PHE A 273 1.21 -10.86 -5.49
N GLY A 274 1.70 -10.27 -6.58
CA GLY A 274 1.26 -8.96 -7.05
C GLY A 274 1.51 -7.81 -6.07
N CYS A 275 2.31 -8.05 -5.02
CA CYS A 275 2.56 -7.05 -3.99
C CYS A 275 3.40 -5.90 -4.51
N ARG A 276 3.23 -4.75 -3.87
CA ARG A 276 3.98 -3.53 -4.19
C ARG A 276 4.76 -3.07 -2.98
N TYR A 277 5.92 -2.50 -3.26
CA TYR A 277 6.68 -1.70 -2.30
C TYR A 277 7.03 -0.37 -2.93
N PHE A 278 6.89 0.69 -2.16
CA PHE A 278 7.34 2.01 -2.55
C PHE A 278 8.00 2.72 -1.37
N ASN A 279 9.08 3.43 -1.62
CA ASN A 279 9.66 4.34 -0.64
C ASN A 279 9.55 5.76 -1.15
N ASN A 280 8.90 6.61 -0.36
CA ASN A 280 8.83 8.03 -0.61
C ASN A 280 10.15 8.70 -0.20
N ARG A 281 10.74 9.50 -1.10
CA ARG A 281 11.96 10.28 -0.87
C ARG A 281 11.92 11.25 0.30
N LEU A 282 10.74 11.54 0.83
CA LEU A 282 10.58 12.51 1.92
C LEU A 282 11.32 12.07 3.19
N PHE A 283 11.74 10.80 3.27
CA PHE A 283 12.38 10.24 4.46
C PHE A 283 13.74 9.67 4.12
N ASP A 284 14.76 10.35 4.60
CA ASP A 284 16.16 9.95 4.48
C ASP A 284 16.48 8.89 5.56
N LEU A 285 15.92 7.70 5.39
CA LEU A 285 16.20 6.56 6.26
C LEU A 285 17.37 5.76 5.70
N ASP A 286 18.33 5.48 6.55
CA ASP A 286 19.39 4.53 6.27
C ASP A 286 18.88 3.08 6.45
N ASP A 287 19.48 2.13 5.73
CA ASP A 287 19.25 0.68 5.87
C ASP A 287 17.80 0.20 5.65
N ILE A 288 17.13 0.76 4.66
CA ILE A 288 15.80 0.29 4.27
C ILE A 288 15.92 -1.07 3.58
N THR A 289 15.08 -2.01 3.98
CA THR A 289 15.00 -3.35 3.42
C THR A 289 13.58 -3.66 2.96
N VAL A 290 13.39 -3.99 1.68
CA VAL A 290 12.05 -4.33 1.17
C VAL A 290 11.60 -5.67 1.71
N ILE A 291 12.44 -6.71 1.62
CA ILE A 291 12.15 -8.04 2.16
C ILE A 291 13.30 -8.47 3.08
N ASP A 292 13.03 -8.56 4.38
CA ASP A 292 13.93 -9.11 5.40
C ASP A 292 13.53 -10.58 5.67
N HIS A 293 14.24 -11.51 5.01
CA HIS A 293 13.97 -12.93 5.04
C HIS A 293 14.85 -13.65 6.09
N ARG A 294 14.23 -14.14 7.14
CA ARG A 294 14.96 -14.67 8.30
C ARG A 294 14.85 -16.16 8.50
N HIS A 295 13.80 -16.78 7.96
CA HIS A 295 13.55 -18.20 8.14
C HIS A 295 12.56 -18.72 7.10
N SER A 296 12.49 -20.04 6.87
CA SER A 296 11.44 -20.73 6.10
C SER A 296 11.37 -20.42 4.59
N PRO A 297 10.61 -21.17 3.80
CA PRO A 297 10.41 -20.89 2.38
C PRO A 297 9.69 -19.56 2.15
N LEU A 298 10.11 -18.85 1.10
CA LEU A 298 9.52 -17.62 0.63
C LEU A 298 9.26 -17.71 -0.88
N TYR A 299 8.03 -17.38 -1.30
CA TYR A 299 7.67 -17.27 -2.71
C TYR A 299 7.29 -15.83 -3.03
N VAL A 300 7.93 -15.25 -4.04
CA VAL A 300 7.68 -13.87 -4.49
C VAL A 300 7.38 -13.93 -5.99
N SER A 301 6.17 -13.51 -6.38
CA SER A 301 5.75 -13.60 -7.78
C SER A 301 4.94 -12.38 -8.20
N ALA A 302 5.19 -11.90 -9.41
CA ALA A 302 4.49 -10.77 -10.04
C ALA A 302 4.50 -9.48 -9.19
N CYS A 303 5.50 -9.31 -8.32
CA CYS A 303 5.60 -8.15 -7.44
C CYS A 303 6.31 -6.99 -8.12
N HIS A 304 5.94 -5.76 -7.72
CA HIS A 304 6.58 -4.55 -8.21
C HIS A 304 7.19 -3.76 -7.06
N PHE A 305 8.53 -3.68 -7.04
CA PHE A 305 9.29 -2.95 -6.04
C PHE A 305 9.82 -1.65 -6.62
N MET A 306 9.45 -0.53 -5.99
CA MET A 306 9.80 0.81 -6.45
C MET A 306 10.65 1.53 -5.41
N SER A 307 11.78 2.06 -5.84
CA SER A 307 12.63 2.90 -5.00
C SER A 307 12.57 4.35 -5.46
N GLY A 308 12.34 5.28 -4.55
CA GLY A 308 12.33 6.72 -4.79
C GLY A 308 13.71 7.31 -5.15
N GLY A 309 14.77 6.51 -5.26
CA GLY A 309 16.08 6.91 -5.77
C GLY A 309 17.17 7.10 -4.73
N THR A 310 17.03 6.56 -3.53
CA THR A 310 18.16 6.46 -2.61
C THR A 310 18.93 5.16 -2.88
N PRO A 311 20.27 5.20 -3.06
CA PRO A 311 21.06 4.01 -3.37
C PRO A 311 21.21 3.03 -2.20
N LYS A 312 20.63 3.32 -1.05
CA LYS A 312 20.76 2.55 0.19
C LYS A 312 19.65 1.53 0.44
N ILE A 313 18.63 1.47 -0.42
CA ILE A 313 17.52 0.52 -0.26
C ILE A 313 17.98 -0.86 -0.73
N ARG A 314 17.87 -1.84 0.16
CA ARG A 314 18.05 -3.25 -0.18
C ARG A 314 16.72 -3.86 -0.60
N LEU A 315 16.72 -4.55 -1.73
CA LEU A 315 15.56 -5.30 -2.16
C LEU A 315 15.35 -6.53 -1.28
N TYR A 316 16.43 -7.23 -0.94
CA TYR A 316 16.36 -8.50 -0.23
C TYR A 316 17.54 -8.67 0.70
N ALA A 317 17.24 -8.81 1.98
CA ALA A 317 18.22 -9.23 2.98
C ALA A 317 17.83 -10.61 3.52
N ALA A 318 18.75 -11.55 3.52
CA ALA A 318 18.53 -12.89 4.05
C ALA A 318 19.54 -13.22 5.14
N LYS A 319 19.07 -13.90 6.20
CA LYS A 319 19.99 -14.49 7.18
C LYS A 319 20.85 -15.57 6.50
N PRO A 320 22.07 -15.83 6.97
CA PRO A 320 22.90 -16.93 6.50
C PRO A 320 22.13 -18.25 6.48
N GLY A 321 22.26 -19.01 5.40
CA GLY A 321 21.60 -20.31 5.21
C GLY A 321 20.13 -20.27 4.76
N VAL A 322 19.52 -19.09 4.65
CA VAL A 322 18.11 -18.93 4.24
C VAL A 322 17.97 -18.47 2.79
N LYS A 323 18.97 -17.80 2.22
CA LYS A 323 18.93 -17.19 0.88
C LYS A 323 18.43 -18.16 -0.21
N GLY A 324 18.87 -19.42 -0.19
CA GLY A 324 18.46 -20.44 -1.17
C GLY A 324 17.04 -20.97 -1.04
N ARG A 325 16.27 -20.51 -0.06
CA ARG A 325 14.86 -20.91 0.15
C ARG A 325 13.86 -19.90 -0.42
N ALA A 326 14.32 -18.80 -1.02
CA ALA A 326 13.49 -17.84 -1.69
C ALA A 326 13.35 -18.17 -3.18
N VAL A 327 12.13 -18.21 -3.67
CA VAL A 327 11.81 -18.41 -5.09
C VAL A 327 11.18 -17.12 -5.61
N TRP A 328 11.80 -16.56 -6.66
CA TRP A 328 11.35 -15.32 -7.28
C TRP A 328 10.88 -15.60 -8.71
N ARG A 329 9.74 -15.01 -9.11
CA ARG A 329 9.21 -15.14 -10.46
C ARG A 329 8.51 -13.84 -10.89
N ASP A 330 8.81 -13.40 -12.11
CA ASP A 330 8.07 -12.32 -12.79
C ASP A 330 7.98 -11.01 -11.97
N CYS A 331 9.01 -10.71 -11.18
CA CYS A 331 9.05 -9.50 -10.36
C CYS A 331 9.71 -8.35 -11.11
N ILE A 332 9.21 -7.14 -10.88
CA ILE A 332 9.70 -5.91 -11.50
C ILE A 332 10.31 -5.02 -10.42
N CYS A 333 11.49 -4.45 -10.72
CA CYS A 333 12.12 -3.43 -9.90
C CYS A 333 12.29 -2.14 -10.67
N THR A 334 11.82 -1.02 -10.11
CA THR A 334 12.03 0.32 -10.65
C THR A 334 12.74 1.20 -9.62
N GLY A 335 13.71 1.99 -10.07
CA GLY A 335 14.57 2.78 -9.19
C GLY A 335 15.86 2.04 -8.78
N GLY A 336 16.72 2.66 -7.97
CA GLY A 336 17.98 2.08 -7.51
C GLY A 336 17.79 1.18 -6.29
N PHE A 337 18.19 -0.08 -6.38
CA PHE A 337 18.34 -0.98 -5.24
C PHE A 337 19.82 -1.40 -5.14
N ALA A 338 20.35 -1.44 -3.93
CA ALA A 338 21.77 -1.72 -3.71
C ALA A 338 22.18 -3.14 -4.10
N ASP A 339 21.27 -4.08 -4.04
CA ASP A 339 21.47 -5.53 -4.19
C ASP A 339 20.60 -6.16 -5.28
N ARG A 340 20.14 -5.36 -6.23
CA ARG A 340 19.23 -5.85 -7.29
C ARG A 340 19.79 -7.05 -8.04
N ASP A 341 21.07 -6.96 -8.42
CA ASP A 341 21.73 -7.96 -9.26
C ASP A 341 22.00 -9.27 -8.50
N GLU A 342 21.83 -9.26 -7.17
CA GLU A 342 21.98 -10.45 -6.33
C GLU A 342 20.69 -11.26 -6.19
N VAL A 343 19.54 -10.72 -6.63
CA VAL A 343 18.24 -11.35 -6.48
C VAL A 343 17.87 -12.07 -7.77
N PRO A 344 17.78 -13.41 -7.78
CA PRO A 344 17.43 -14.18 -8.97
C PRO A 344 15.93 -13.99 -9.33
N GLY A 345 15.60 -14.08 -10.62
CA GLY A 345 14.20 -14.08 -11.09
C GLY A 345 13.52 -12.71 -11.10
N ILE A 346 14.30 -11.64 -11.02
CA ILE A 346 13.84 -10.31 -11.43
C ILE A 346 13.91 -10.27 -12.94
N LEU A 347 12.78 -9.99 -13.57
CA LEU A 347 12.72 -9.82 -15.00
C LEU A 347 13.57 -8.62 -15.40
N ASP A 348 14.68 -8.90 -16.09
CA ASP A 348 15.34 -7.91 -16.92
C ASP A 348 14.53 -7.82 -18.20
N PHE A 349 13.65 -6.84 -18.28
CA PHE A 349 13.04 -6.53 -19.56
C PHE A 349 14.11 -5.94 -20.47
N GLU A 350 14.41 -6.61 -21.58
CA GLU A 350 14.88 -5.91 -22.76
C GLU A 350 13.77 -4.95 -23.15
N VAL A 351 14.01 -3.69 -22.88
CA VAL A 351 13.09 -2.65 -23.29
C VAL A 351 13.39 -2.32 -24.71
N ASP A 352 12.79 -3.05 -25.59
CA ASP A 352 12.38 -2.49 -26.87
C ASP A 352 11.23 -1.53 -26.53
N GLN A 353 11.60 -0.27 -26.27
CA GLN A 353 10.58 0.77 -26.06
C GLN A 353 9.93 0.98 -27.41
N ASP A 354 8.75 0.43 -27.60
CA ASP A 354 7.86 0.89 -28.62
C ASP A 354 7.50 2.35 -28.31
N VAL A 355 8.24 3.26 -28.93
CA VAL A 355 8.01 4.70 -28.85
C VAL A 355 6.90 5.16 -29.79
N ALA A 356 6.26 4.24 -30.49
CA ALA A 356 5.26 4.53 -31.52
C ALA A 356 3.92 5.03 -30.96
N SER A 357 3.60 4.75 -29.70
CA SER A 357 2.36 5.24 -29.11
C SER A 357 2.47 6.71 -28.71
N ALA A 358 1.82 7.59 -29.45
CA ALA A 358 1.76 9.02 -29.14
C ALA A 358 1.09 9.31 -27.78
N ASP A 359 0.21 8.43 -27.32
CA ASP A 359 -0.55 8.57 -26.07
C ASP A 359 0.33 8.48 -24.81
N GLU A 360 1.55 7.94 -24.92
CA GLU A 360 2.48 7.83 -23.81
C GLU A 360 3.44 9.01 -23.71
N TRP A 361 3.37 9.99 -24.60
CA TRP A 361 4.22 11.17 -24.59
C TRP A 361 3.50 12.37 -24.02
N GLU A 362 4.16 13.09 -23.13
CA GLU A 362 3.64 14.27 -22.48
C GLU A 362 4.39 15.53 -22.95
N TYR A 363 3.66 16.61 -23.09
CA TYR A 363 4.20 17.94 -23.25
C TYR A 363 4.83 18.48 -22.00
N LEU A 364 5.95 19.14 -22.16
CA LEU A 364 6.64 19.86 -21.11
C LEU A 364 6.73 21.38 -21.36
N SER A 365 6.05 21.89 -22.36
CA SER A 365 6.02 23.32 -22.68
C SER A 365 4.58 23.83 -22.88
N GLU A 366 4.38 25.12 -22.71
CA GLU A 366 3.06 25.77 -22.62
C GLU A 366 2.31 25.90 -23.96
N ARG A 367 2.81 25.35 -25.07
CA ARG A 367 2.20 25.51 -26.42
C ARG A 367 1.81 24.18 -27.01
N PRO A 368 0.65 24.11 -27.71
CA PRO A 368 0.17 22.88 -28.30
C PRO A 368 1.01 22.49 -29.54
N TYR A 369 1.30 21.21 -29.66
CA TYR A 369 2.00 20.59 -30.77
C TYR A 369 1.19 19.45 -31.34
N VAL A 370 1.37 19.15 -32.60
CA VAL A 370 0.70 18.03 -33.23
C VAL A 370 1.60 16.80 -33.11
N PHE A 371 1.14 15.80 -32.41
CA PHE A 371 1.70 14.46 -32.48
C PHE A 371 0.88 13.67 -33.46
N ALA A 372 1.53 13.09 -34.44
CA ALA A 372 0.95 12.04 -35.25
C ALA A 372 1.80 10.81 -35.09
N SER A 373 1.20 9.67 -34.73
CA SER A 373 1.83 8.37 -34.88
C SER A 373 1.28 7.78 -36.18
N ASP A 374 2.12 7.72 -37.21
CA ASP A 374 1.91 6.72 -38.26
C ASP A 374 2.38 5.37 -37.70
N ALA A 375 1.72 4.29 -38.12
CA ALA A 375 1.96 2.96 -37.58
C ALA A 375 3.47 2.66 -37.48
N GLY A 376 4.01 2.67 -36.27
CA GLY A 376 5.37 2.29 -35.95
C GLY A 376 6.38 3.40 -35.66
N ALA A 377 6.00 4.69 -35.62
CA ALA A 377 6.94 5.75 -35.28
C ALA A 377 6.27 6.93 -34.55
N PHE A 378 6.95 7.49 -33.56
CA PHE A 378 6.57 8.74 -32.93
C PHE A 378 6.98 9.91 -33.82
N ALA A 379 6.06 10.83 -34.09
CA ALA A 379 6.32 12.04 -34.87
C ALA A 379 6.15 13.30 -34.03
N GLY A 380 7.21 14.11 -33.94
CA GLY A 380 7.19 15.43 -33.35
C GLY A 380 7.22 16.54 -34.41
N LYS A 381 6.22 17.42 -34.39
CA LYS A 381 6.18 18.62 -35.26
C LYS A 381 6.15 19.88 -34.40
N PRO A 382 7.32 20.41 -34.01
CA PRO A 382 7.38 21.61 -33.19
C PRO A 382 6.86 22.84 -33.98
N ASP A 383 6.06 23.67 -33.31
CA ASP A 383 5.78 25.02 -33.80
C ASP A 383 7.04 25.86 -33.62
N CYS A 384 7.69 26.21 -34.72
CA CYS A 384 8.95 26.96 -34.69
C CYS A 384 8.85 28.40 -34.18
N LYS A 385 7.64 28.92 -34.05
CA LYS A 385 7.41 30.16 -33.30
C LYS A 385 7.58 30.00 -31.81
N ALA A 386 7.64 28.78 -31.31
CA ALA A 386 7.94 28.50 -29.90
C ALA A 386 9.43 28.63 -29.58
N VAL A 387 9.75 29.14 -28.40
CA VAL A 387 11.14 29.29 -27.94
C VAL A 387 11.82 27.95 -27.75
N SER A 388 11.08 26.97 -27.28
CA SER A 388 11.51 25.58 -27.16
C SER A 388 10.29 24.66 -27.01
N PHE A 389 10.46 23.39 -27.38
CA PHE A 389 9.50 22.36 -27.02
C PHE A 389 10.23 21.15 -26.45
N SER A 390 9.61 20.47 -25.52
CA SER A 390 10.10 19.24 -24.94
C SER A 390 8.97 18.24 -24.88
N VAL A 391 9.26 17.01 -25.28
CA VAL A 391 8.37 15.87 -25.20
C VAL A 391 9.01 14.84 -24.31
N ALA A 392 8.28 14.35 -23.36
CA ALA A 392 8.78 13.36 -22.43
C ALA A 392 7.91 12.12 -22.40
N ARG A 393 8.52 10.97 -22.43
CA ARG A 393 7.91 9.72 -22.01
C ARG A 393 8.19 9.54 -20.52
N ARG A 394 7.21 9.86 -19.70
CA ARG A 394 7.24 9.58 -18.26
C ARG A 394 6.74 8.17 -17.98
N ARG A 395 7.14 7.63 -16.85
CA ARG A 395 6.75 6.29 -16.42
C ARG A 395 7.28 5.20 -17.33
N MET A 396 8.58 5.22 -17.59
CA MET A 396 9.21 4.07 -18.21
C MET A 396 8.93 2.85 -17.34
N ARG A 397 8.06 1.97 -17.81
CA ARG A 397 7.61 0.76 -17.08
C ARG A 397 8.70 -0.28 -16.95
N SER A 398 9.78 -0.08 -17.66
CA SER A 398 10.88 -1.03 -17.74
C SER A 398 12.20 -0.31 -17.67
N ARG A 399 13.17 -0.94 -17.08
CA ARG A 399 14.55 -0.49 -17.04
C ARG A 399 15.24 -0.92 -18.30
N PHE A 400 16.15 -0.09 -18.76
CA PHE A 400 17.16 -0.55 -19.68
C PHE A 400 18.03 -1.59 -18.95
N PRO A 401 18.13 -2.81 -19.48
CA PRO A 401 18.92 -3.85 -18.82
C PRO A 401 20.39 -3.46 -18.82
N ASP A 402 21.09 -3.91 -17.80
CA ASP A 402 22.54 -3.86 -17.64
C ASP A 402 23.24 -2.70 -18.38
N ALA A 403 23.37 -1.58 -17.69
CA ALA A 403 23.97 -0.36 -18.21
C ALA A 403 25.41 -0.18 -17.72
N GLY A 404 26.12 -1.26 -17.56
CA GLY A 404 27.55 -1.22 -17.23
C GLY A 404 28.35 -0.34 -18.21
N PRO A 405 29.57 0.03 -17.86
CA PRO A 405 30.44 0.77 -18.76
C PRO A 405 30.56 0.06 -20.10
N GLY A 406 30.38 0.81 -21.19
CA GLY A 406 30.49 0.29 -22.55
C GLY A 406 29.18 -0.04 -23.24
N LYS A 407 28.02 0.21 -22.63
CA LYS A 407 26.73 0.12 -23.31
C LYS A 407 26.51 1.28 -24.27
N THR A 408 25.74 1.02 -25.31
CA THR A 408 25.45 1.97 -26.39
C THR A 408 23.95 2.21 -26.47
N LEU A 409 23.59 3.48 -26.43
CA LEU A 409 22.25 3.93 -26.78
C LEU A 409 22.11 3.90 -28.33
N VAL A 410 21.04 3.30 -28.81
CA VAL A 410 20.70 3.28 -30.24
C VAL A 410 19.33 3.96 -30.38
N VAL A 411 19.30 5.06 -31.11
CA VAL A 411 18.07 5.79 -31.44
C VAL A 411 17.85 5.68 -32.94
N ARG A 412 16.75 5.04 -33.35
CA ARG A 412 16.34 4.97 -34.74
C ARG A 412 15.41 6.14 -35.03
N ILE A 413 15.90 7.08 -35.84
CA ILE A 413 15.30 8.40 -35.98
C ILE A 413 15.53 8.96 -37.40
N ARG A 414 14.61 9.80 -37.88
CA ARG A 414 14.77 10.61 -39.10
C ARG A 414 14.18 12.00 -38.96
N ALA A 415 14.57 12.92 -39.82
CA ALA A 415 13.88 14.19 -40.02
C ALA A 415 12.73 14.03 -41.00
N THR A 416 11.59 14.66 -40.73
CA THR A 416 10.47 14.79 -41.71
C THR A 416 10.58 16.03 -42.58
N ASP A 417 11.35 17.03 -42.12
CA ASP A 417 11.56 18.30 -42.79
C ASP A 417 13.07 18.55 -43.02
N ALA A 418 13.44 18.92 -44.21
CA ALA A 418 14.83 19.02 -44.64
C ALA A 418 15.70 20.00 -43.80
N GLN A 419 15.08 21.03 -43.25
CA GLN A 419 15.75 21.99 -42.36
C GLN A 419 15.95 21.50 -40.94
N THR A 420 15.31 20.42 -40.53
CA THR A 420 15.50 19.80 -39.19
C THR A 420 16.77 18.99 -39.18
N LYS A 421 17.87 19.62 -38.81
CA LYS A 421 19.22 19.01 -38.85
C LYS A 421 19.58 18.25 -37.58
N LYS A 422 18.92 18.55 -36.48
CA LYS A 422 19.20 17.90 -35.18
C LYS A 422 18.07 18.09 -34.18
N VAL A 423 18.01 17.19 -33.20
CA VAL A 423 17.16 17.25 -31.99
C VAL A 423 18.02 16.95 -30.78
N GLU A 424 17.73 17.55 -29.65
CA GLU A 424 18.38 17.22 -28.40
C GLU A 424 17.68 16.05 -27.73
N PHE A 425 18.43 15.03 -27.37
CA PHE A 425 17.96 13.84 -26.67
C PHE A 425 18.48 13.82 -25.25
N THR A 426 17.63 13.48 -24.27
CA THR A 426 18.01 13.47 -22.87
C THR A 426 17.41 12.28 -22.13
N LEU A 427 18.25 11.62 -21.32
CA LEU A 427 17.85 10.65 -20.31
C LEU A 427 17.75 11.35 -18.97
N ILE A 428 16.60 11.25 -18.30
CA ILE A 428 16.42 11.80 -16.96
C ILE A 428 16.36 10.63 -15.98
N HIS A 429 17.28 10.66 -15.05
CA HIS A 429 17.38 9.66 -14.00
C HIS A 429 16.40 9.92 -12.88
N VAL A 430 16.09 8.89 -12.14
CA VAL A 430 15.51 9.00 -10.82
C VAL A 430 16.39 9.95 -10.00
N GLY A 431 15.80 11.00 -9.42
CA GLY A 431 16.58 12.06 -8.77
C GLY A 431 16.75 13.32 -9.61
N GLY A 432 16.24 13.32 -10.85
CA GLY A 432 16.22 14.51 -11.71
C GLY A 432 17.54 14.82 -12.42
N LYS A 433 18.58 13.98 -12.28
CA LYS A 433 19.85 14.14 -13.02
C LYS A 433 19.60 13.90 -14.51
N ALA A 434 20.05 14.81 -15.35
CA ALA A 434 19.80 14.80 -16.79
C ALA A 434 21.10 14.59 -17.57
N TRP A 435 21.09 13.64 -18.50
CA TRP A 435 22.22 13.30 -19.36
C TRP A 435 21.75 13.23 -20.80
N GLY A 436 22.42 13.92 -21.72
CA GLY A 436 21.93 13.98 -23.08
C GLY A 436 22.98 14.36 -24.11
N THR A 437 22.51 14.42 -25.36
CA THR A 437 23.31 14.81 -26.52
C THR A 437 22.44 15.32 -27.65
N ASP A 438 23.04 16.07 -28.59
CA ASP A 438 22.38 16.43 -29.84
C ASP A 438 22.44 15.22 -30.81
N LEU A 439 21.28 14.85 -31.37
CA LEU A 439 21.17 13.82 -32.40
C LEU A 439 21.13 14.49 -33.77
N PRO A 440 22.10 14.24 -34.66
CA PRO A 440 22.06 14.73 -36.04
C PRO A 440 20.97 13.97 -36.81
N LEU A 441 20.15 14.72 -37.56
CA LEU A 441 19.04 14.16 -38.30
C LEU A 441 19.27 14.25 -39.83
N THR A 442 18.78 13.27 -40.54
CA THR A 442 18.65 13.21 -41.98
C THR A 442 17.25 12.73 -42.39
N PRO A 443 16.79 12.96 -43.64
CA PRO A 443 15.49 12.45 -44.09
C PRO A 443 15.37 10.92 -44.07
N GLU A 444 16.49 10.22 -44.15
CA GLU A 444 16.51 8.76 -44.12
C GLU A 444 16.54 8.25 -42.69
N TRP A 445 15.91 7.10 -42.44
CA TRP A 445 16.00 6.39 -41.18
C TRP A 445 17.45 5.99 -40.86
N LYS A 446 17.94 6.38 -39.70
CA LYS A 446 19.26 6.02 -39.21
C LYS A 446 19.23 5.53 -37.78
N ASP A 447 20.03 4.51 -37.52
CA ASP A 447 20.38 4.06 -36.17
C ASP A 447 21.56 4.91 -35.65
N LEU A 448 21.27 5.88 -34.80
CA LEU A 448 22.29 6.69 -34.15
C LEU A 448 22.81 5.95 -32.92
N LYS A 449 24.08 5.55 -32.94
CA LYS A 449 24.73 4.80 -31.87
C LYS A 449 25.54 5.77 -30.98
N ILE A 450 25.17 5.85 -29.73
CA ILE A 450 25.78 6.80 -28.78
C ILE A 450 26.23 6.00 -27.55
N PRO A 451 27.56 5.85 -27.32
CA PRO A 451 28.04 5.29 -26.07
C PRO A 451 27.52 6.09 -24.88
N LEU A 452 27.01 5.42 -23.85
CA LEU A 452 26.42 6.10 -22.68
C LEU A 452 27.42 7.02 -21.97
N ASP A 453 28.70 6.67 -21.96
CA ASP A 453 29.77 7.49 -21.40
C ASP A 453 30.06 8.79 -22.17
N LYS A 454 29.48 8.95 -23.36
CA LYS A 454 29.56 10.17 -24.17
C LYS A 454 28.41 11.14 -23.97
N LEU A 455 27.42 10.74 -23.19
CA LEU A 455 26.32 11.65 -22.83
C LEU A 455 26.85 12.75 -21.88
N ARG A 456 26.45 13.98 -22.13
CA ARG A 456 26.84 15.16 -21.34
C ARG A 456 25.85 15.42 -20.22
N TYR A 457 26.30 15.90 -19.08
CA TYR A 457 25.44 16.32 -17.99
C TYR A 457 24.77 17.67 -18.29
N PHE A 458 23.47 17.76 -18.10
CA PHE A 458 22.68 18.97 -18.40
C PHE A 458 22.35 19.74 -17.11
N GLY A 459 23.37 20.03 -16.30
CA GLY A 459 23.22 20.79 -15.06
C GLY A 459 22.73 22.24 -15.23
N HIS A 460 22.70 22.74 -16.45
CA HIS A 460 22.16 24.07 -16.77
C HIS A 460 20.63 24.12 -16.85
N TRP A 461 19.96 22.96 -16.87
CA TRP A 461 18.51 22.92 -16.87
C TRP A 461 17.96 23.27 -15.49
N LYS A 462 16.89 24.04 -15.45
CA LYS A 462 16.20 24.39 -14.21
C LYS A 462 15.70 23.12 -13.50
N GLY A 463 16.07 22.96 -12.23
CA GLY A 463 15.66 21.82 -11.41
C GLY A 463 16.55 20.58 -11.53
N VAL A 464 17.58 20.59 -12.36
CA VAL A 464 18.58 19.52 -12.39
C VAL A 464 19.56 19.71 -11.23
N PRO A 465 19.74 18.69 -10.35
CA PRO A 465 20.64 18.80 -9.20
C PRO A 465 22.10 18.96 -9.64
N PRO A 466 22.98 19.50 -8.80
CA PRO A 466 24.41 19.58 -9.10
C PRO A 466 25.05 18.21 -9.35
N LEU A 467 26.00 18.15 -10.28
CA LEU A 467 26.81 16.94 -10.52
C LEU A 467 27.67 16.63 -9.27
N GLN A 468 27.63 15.38 -8.82
CA GLN A 468 28.45 14.91 -7.71
C GLN A 468 29.62 14.05 -8.21
N PRO A 469 30.73 13.97 -7.46
CA PRO A 469 31.81 13.02 -7.79
C PRO A 469 31.29 11.60 -7.93
N GLY A 470 31.65 10.92 -9.02
CA GLY A 470 31.17 9.57 -9.31
C GLY A 470 29.86 9.47 -10.07
N ASP A 471 29.12 10.57 -10.27
CA ASP A 471 27.95 10.59 -11.11
C ASP A 471 28.28 10.26 -12.57
N ARG A 472 27.49 9.39 -13.15
CA ARG A 472 27.63 8.97 -14.56
C ARG A 472 26.27 8.60 -15.14
N PRO A 473 26.11 8.62 -16.46
CA PRO A 473 24.91 8.07 -17.08
C PRO A 473 24.76 6.60 -16.71
N ASP A 474 23.59 6.24 -16.18
CA ASP A 474 23.24 4.88 -15.81
C ASP A 474 21.82 4.57 -16.31
N ALA A 475 21.72 3.76 -17.34
CA ALA A 475 20.44 3.44 -17.97
C ALA A 475 19.48 2.73 -17.01
N ARG A 476 19.98 2.02 -15.99
CA ARG A 476 19.13 1.38 -14.96
C ARG A 476 18.32 2.38 -14.15
N ASN A 477 18.76 3.62 -14.11
CA ASN A 477 18.14 4.70 -13.33
C ASN A 477 17.30 5.66 -14.17
N VAL A 478 17.09 5.37 -15.45
CA VAL A 478 16.28 6.23 -16.31
C VAL A 478 14.80 6.11 -15.94
N GLN A 479 14.19 7.24 -15.63
CA GLN A 479 12.74 7.34 -15.39
C GLN A 479 12.00 8.05 -16.52
N GLU A 480 12.75 8.81 -17.36
CA GLU A 480 12.15 9.60 -18.43
C GLU A 480 13.15 9.77 -19.56
N ILE A 481 12.67 9.70 -20.80
CA ILE A 481 13.40 10.14 -21.98
C ILE A 481 12.74 11.40 -22.54
N ARG A 482 13.55 12.33 -23.05
CA ARG A 482 13.07 13.57 -23.67
C ARG A 482 13.70 13.80 -25.02
N PHE A 483 12.87 14.31 -25.93
CA PHE A 483 13.34 14.99 -27.13
C PHE A 483 13.04 16.47 -26.98
N CYS A 484 14.08 17.31 -27.07
CA CYS A 484 13.97 18.74 -26.93
C CYS A 484 14.33 19.41 -28.25
N PHE A 485 13.54 20.41 -28.65
CA PHE A 485 13.75 21.18 -29.86
C PHE A 485 13.47 22.66 -29.58
N GLY A 486 14.17 23.57 -30.25
CA GLY A 486 13.94 24.99 -30.06
C GLY A 486 14.94 25.85 -30.81
N LYS A 487 14.85 27.18 -30.63
CA LYS A 487 15.71 28.17 -31.29
C LYS A 487 17.22 27.92 -31.14
N PHE A 488 17.62 27.23 -30.11
CA PHE A 488 19.04 26.88 -29.87
C PHE A 488 19.59 25.84 -30.85
N LEU A 489 18.67 25.08 -31.52
CA LEU A 489 19.02 24.08 -32.53
C LEU A 489 18.72 24.54 -33.94
N CYS A 490 17.74 25.43 -34.16
CA CYS A 490 17.23 25.82 -35.47
C CYS A 490 17.36 27.33 -35.77
N LYS A 491 18.38 28.02 -35.28
CA LYS A 491 18.55 29.47 -35.31
C LYS A 491 18.27 30.13 -36.67
N ASP A 492 18.78 29.53 -37.72
CA ASP A 492 18.71 30.09 -39.05
C ASP A 492 17.46 29.69 -39.84
N THR A 493 16.64 28.80 -39.27
CA THR A 493 15.45 28.22 -39.96
C THR A 493 14.20 28.26 -39.08
N LEU A 494 14.19 29.16 -38.10
CA LEU A 494 13.14 29.24 -37.06
C LEU A 494 11.73 29.41 -37.62
N GLU A 495 11.59 30.11 -38.76
CA GLU A 495 10.31 30.39 -39.43
C GLU A 495 9.82 29.23 -40.30
N LEU A 496 10.65 28.22 -40.54
CA LEU A 496 10.30 27.09 -41.37
C LEU A 496 9.69 25.95 -40.53
N PRO A 497 8.87 25.07 -41.14
CA PRO A 497 8.38 23.88 -40.42
C PRO A 497 9.50 22.94 -40.09
N HIS A 498 9.45 22.39 -38.90
CA HIS A 498 10.37 21.37 -38.43
C HIS A 498 9.62 20.09 -38.02
N GLY A 499 10.28 18.93 -38.11
CA GLY A 499 9.72 17.69 -37.67
C GLY A 499 10.72 16.56 -37.70
N PHE A 500 10.46 15.56 -36.87
CA PHE A 500 11.24 14.33 -36.79
C PHE A 500 10.34 13.16 -36.40
N GLU A 501 10.79 11.95 -36.66
CA GLU A 501 10.15 10.70 -36.25
C GLU A 501 11.15 9.80 -35.57
N VAL A 502 10.71 9.12 -34.51
CA VAL A 502 11.47 8.16 -33.72
C VAL A 502 10.77 6.82 -33.78
N GLU A 503 11.44 5.80 -34.33
CA GLU A 503 10.91 4.44 -34.39
C GLU A 503 11.25 3.65 -33.11
N SER A 504 12.47 3.78 -32.61
CA SER A 504 12.89 3.06 -31.40
C SER A 504 14.01 3.78 -30.64
N VAL A 505 14.05 3.52 -29.33
CA VAL A 505 15.16 3.89 -28.44
C VAL A 505 15.57 2.64 -27.70
N ARG A 506 16.79 2.14 -27.92
CA ARG A 506 17.30 0.88 -27.37
C ARG A 506 18.64 1.09 -26.69
N ILE A 507 18.94 0.30 -25.68
CA ILE A 507 20.30 0.18 -25.14
C ILE A 507 20.78 -1.23 -25.44
N VAL A 508 21.90 -1.30 -26.14
CA VAL A 508 22.48 -2.55 -26.57
C VAL A 508 23.84 -2.78 -25.88
N GLY A 509 24.16 -4.05 -25.66
CA GLY A 509 25.49 -4.46 -25.25
C GLY A 509 26.55 -4.12 -26.32
N ARG A 510 27.80 -4.15 -25.91
CA ARG A 510 28.89 -4.17 -26.89
C ARG A 510 28.82 -5.42 -27.73
#